data_820a323414bc065e09ee033bf1733e23
#
_entry.id   820a323414bc065e09ee033bf1733e23
#
_cell.length_a   1.000
_cell.length_b   1.000
_cell.length_c   1.000
_cell.angle_alpha   90.00
_cell.angle_beta   90.00
_cell.angle_gamma   90.00
#
_symmetry.space_group_name_H-M   'P 1'
#
loop_
_entity.id
_entity.type
_entity.pdbx_description
1 polymer ?
#
loop_
_entity_poly.entity_id
_entity_poly.type
_entity_poly.pdbx_seq_one_letter_code
_entity_poly.pdbx_strand_id
1 'polypeptide(L)'
;TVSSVVAFVISLFVGRFIVKFSPKYLLLAGSITCCIQCIVYGSATSVYILYAAAIVEGITTGIATTTTISALVKEWFVEKRESVIGYVIGGAMIGSALYNLLAGVLIASIGWRYSYYILAATALVIAVPANLIMIKKSPAAVGQKALGWEKEAELEAQLSMEAGGLGVTAAQARKSPSFW
;
A
#
# COMPACT_ATOMS: atom_id res chain seq x y z
N THR A 1 -3.31 -20.10 -4.26
CA THR A 1 -3.07 -20.27 -2.81
C THR A 1 -4.17 -19.58 -1.99
N VAL A 2 -4.40 -20.00 -0.72
CA VAL A 2 -5.42 -19.39 0.16
C VAL A 2 -5.13 -17.88 0.34
N SER A 3 -3.88 -17.51 0.55
CA SER A 3 -3.46 -16.10 0.69
C SER A 3 -3.83 -15.24 -0.52
N SER A 4 -3.70 -15.77 -1.74
CA SER A 4 -4.04 -15.02 -2.96
C SER A 4 -5.55 -14.76 -3.09
N VAL A 5 -6.39 -15.72 -2.69
CA VAL A 5 -7.85 -15.55 -2.70
C VAL A 5 -8.26 -14.48 -1.68
N VAL A 6 -7.72 -14.57 -0.46
CA VAL A 6 -8.00 -13.58 0.59
C VAL A 6 -7.50 -12.19 0.16
N ALA A 7 -6.29 -12.08 -0.39
CA ALA A 7 -5.75 -10.82 -0.89
C ALA A 7 -6.63 -10.21 -1.99
N PHE A 8 -7.13 -11.02 -2.92
CA PHE A 8 -8.05 -10.57 -3.95
C PHE A 8 -9.34 -10.02 -3.35
N VAL A 9 -9.98 -10.74 -2.44
CA VAL A 9 -11.20 -10.28 -1.78
C VAL A 9 -10.97 -8.97 -1.02
N ILE A 10 -9.89 -8.87 -0.25
CA ILE A 10 -9.56 -7.64 0.50
C ILE A 10 -9.27 -6.48 -0.46
N SER A 11 -8.59 -6.71 -1.58
CA SER A 11 -8.25 -5.66 -2.55
C SER A 11 -9.48 -5.02 -3.20
N LEU A 12 -10.60 -5.75 -3.33
CA LEU A 12 -11.87 -5.19 -3.82
C LEU A 12 -12.44 -4.12 -2.88
N PHE A 13 -12.16 -4.24 -1.59
CA PHE A 13 -12.65 -3.30 -0.58
C PHE A 13 -11.64 -2.22 -0.21
N VAL A 14 -10.38 -2.36 -0.63
CA VAL A 14 -9.28 -1.44 -0.27
C VAL A 14 -9.59 0.00 -0.67
N GLY A 15 -10.25 0.21 -1.82
CA GLY A 15 -10.66 1.55 -2.25
C GLY A 15 -11.58 2.24 -1.24
N ARG A 16 -12.52 1.51 -0.63
CA ARG A 16 -13.40 2.04 0.43
C ARG A 16 -12.62 2.33 1.71
N PHE A 17 -11.64 1.50 2.04
CA PHE A 17 -10.79 1.71 3.21
C PHE A 17 -9.88 2.92 3.04
N ILE A 18 -9.34 3.17 1.84
CA ILE A 18 -8.50 4.35 1.54
C ILE A 18 -9.30 5.64 1.75
N VAL A 19 -10.57 5.67 1.33
CA VAL A 19 -11.44 6.84 1.52
C VAL A 19 -11.77 7.09 2.99
N LYS A 20 -11.98 6.01 3.77
CA LYS A 20 -12.36 6.10 5.19
C LYS A 20 -11.16 6.28 6.12
N PHE A 21 -10.06 5.59 5.82
CA PHE A 21 -8.83 5.62 6.60
C PHE A 21 -7.73 6.19 5.71
N SER A 22 -6.95 7.14 6.21
CA SER A 22 -5.81 7.68 5.45
C SER A 22 -4.85 6.54 5.04
N PRO A 23 -4.22 6.60 3.82
CA PRO A 23 -3.27 5.60 3.34
C PRO A 23 -2.15 5.28 4.34
N LYS A 24 -1.73 6.26 5.15
CA LYS A 24 -0.76 6.08 6.24
C LYS A 24 -1.17 4.97 7.21
N TYR A 25 -2.41 4.99 7.68
CA TYR A 25 -2.89 4.00 8.66
C TYR A 25 -3.05 2.61 8.05
N LEU A 26 -3.37 2.53 6.77
CA LEU A 26 -3.43 1.26 6.05
C LEU A 26 -2.05 0.63 5.91
N LEU A 27 -1.02 1.42 5.57
CA LEU A 27 0.36 0.94 5.49
C LEU A 27 0.90 0.53 6.86
N LEU A 28 0.55 1.27 7.91
CA LEU A 28 0.89 0.89 9.29
C LEU A 28 0.21 -0.42 9.70
N ALA A 29 -1.08 -0.57 9.42
CA ALA A 29 -1.80 -1.82 9.66
C ALA A 29 -1.18 -2.98 8.87
N GLY A 30 -0.79 -2.77 7.61
CA GLY A 30 -0.06 -3.74 6.80
C GLY A 30 1.27 -4.17 7.44
N SER A 31 2.03 -3.24 8.01
CA SER A 31 3.29 -3.57 8.70
C SER A 31 3.06 -4.39 9.97
N ILE A 32 2.04 -4.05 10.75
CA ILE A 32 1.68 -4.78 11.97
C ILE A 32 1.18 -6.19 11.63
N THR A 33 0.29 -6.31 10.64
CA THR A 33 -0.20 -7.63 10.21
C THR A 33 0.91 -8.49 9.60
N CYS A 34 1.92 -7.88 8.94
CA CYS A 34 3.13 -8.57 8.48
C CYS A 34 3.93 -9.16 9.65
N CYS A 35 4.10 -8.44 10.76
CA CYS A 35 4.75 -8.96 11.95
C CYS A 35 3.96 -10.15 12.54
N ILE A 36 2.64 -10.01 12.66
CA ILE A 36 1.76 -11.06 13.18
C ILE A 36 1.84 -12.31 12.30
N GLN A 37 1.76 -12.17 10.99
CA GLN A 37 1.89 -13.25 10.02
C GLN A 37 3.20 -14.02 10.21
N CYS A 38 4.34 -13.33 10.33
CA CYS A 38 5.63 -13.97 10.54
C CYS A 38 5.69 -14.76 11.87
N ILE A 39 5.11 -14.21 12.95
CA ILE A 39 5.04 -14.89 14.24
C ILE A 39 4.17 -16.15 14.12
N VAL A 40 3.02 -16.06 13.47
CA VAL A 40 2.11 -17.22 13.27
C VAL A 40 2.78 -18.30 12.44
N TYR A 41 3.49 -17.93 11.37
CA TYR A 41 4.28 -18.89 10.59
C TYR A 41 5.35 -19.56 11.45
N GLY A 42 6.13 -18.80 12.21
CA GLY A 42 7.18 -19.35 13.09
C GLY A 42 6.66 -20.30 14.16
N SER A 43 5.44 -20.06 14.68
CA SER A 43 4.79 -20.88 15.70
C SER A 43 4.01 -22.08 15.14
N ALA A 44 3.94 -22.25 13.81
CA ALA A 44 3.13 -23.27 13.19
C ALA A 44 3.57 -24.70 13.58
N THR A 45 2.68 -25.43 14.23
CA THR A 45 2.86 -26.84 14.61
C THR A 45 1.90 -27.76 13.87
N SER A 46 0.88 -27.21 13.21
CA SER A 46 -0.08 -27.94 12.41
C SER A 46 -0.41 -27.22 11.10
N VAL A 47 -0.96 -27.97 10.15
CA VAL A 47 -1.37 -27.45 8.85
C VAL A 47 -2.48 -26.37 9.00
N TYR A 48 -3.32 -26.48 10.00
CA TYR A 48 -4.38 -25.49 10.26
C TYR A 48 -3.80 -24.12 10.64
N ILE A 49 -2.71 -24.09 11.41
CA ILE A 49 -2.02 -22.84 11.76
C ILE A 49 -1.38 -22.22 10.52
N LEU A 50 -0.85 -23.03 9.59
CA LEU A 50 -0.35 -22.53 8.29
C LEU A 50 -1.47 -21.92 7.45
N TYR A 51 -2.66 -22.49 7.44
CA TYR A 51 -3.80 -21.85 6.77
C TYR A 51 -4.21 -20.54 7.44
N ALA A 52 -4.22 -20.48 8.76
CA ALA A 52 -4.48 -19.24 9.49
C ALA A 52 -3.43 -18.16 9.15
N ALA A 53 -2.15 -18.54 9.13
CA ALA A 53 -1.07 -17.64 8.71
C ALA A 53 -1.26 -17.16 7.26
N ALA A 54 -1.66 -18.03 6.34
CA ALA A 54 -1.94 -17.68 4.95
C ALA A 54 -3.13 -16.70 4.81
N ILE A 55 -4.12 -16.79 5.70
CA ILE A 55 -5.21 -15.79 5.73
C ILE A 55 -4.68 -14.43 6.16
N VAL A 56 -3.88 -14.37 7.23
CA VAL A 56 -3.25 -13.13 7.69
C VAL A 56 -2.35 -12.54 6.61
N GLU A 57 -1.59 -13.37 5.90
CA GLU A 57 -0.78 -12.96 4.75
C GLU A 57 -1.63 -12.35 3.64
N GLY A 58 -2.76 -12.96 3.32
CA GLY A 58 -3.71 -12.41 2.34
C GLY A 58 -4.26 -11.05 2.75
N ILE A 59 -4.56 -10.85 4.03
CA ILE A 59 -4.99 -9.54 4.56
C ILE A 59 -3.87 -8.51 4.43
N THR A 60 -2.66 -8.87 4.84
CA THR A 60 -1.48 -7.99 4.74
C THR A 60 -1.26 -7.54 3.29
N THR A 61 -1.22 -8.50 2.37
CA THR A 61 -0.99 -8.24 0.94
C THR A 61 -2.14 -7.45 0.33
N GLY A 62 -3.39 -7.74 0.72
CA GLY A 62 -4.58 -7.04 0.24
C GLY A 62 -4.63 -5.57 0.67
N ILE A 63 -4.17 -5.23 1.87
CA ILE A 63 -4.15 -3.86 2.41
C ILE A 63 -2.93 -3.08 1.89
N ALA A 64 -1.74 -3.69 1.93
CA ALA A 64 -0.48 -3.07 1.50
C ALA A 64 -0.26 -3.20 -0.01
N THR A 65 -1.28 -2.88 -0.80
CA THR A 65 -1.23 -2.95 -2.26
C THR A 65 -0.58 -1.73 -2.89
N THR A 66 -0.20 -1.89 -4.16
CA THR A 66 0.23 -0.79 -5.03
C THR A 66 -0.81 0.35 -5.06
N THR A 67 -2.10 0.03 -4.92
CA THR A 67 -3.20 1.01 -4.84
C THR A 67 -3.05 1.91 -3.62
N THR A 68 -2.74 1.36 -2.44
CA THR A 68 -2.54 2.13 -1.20
C THR A 68 -1.30 3.03 -1.31
N ILE A 69 -0.21 2.50 -1.89
CA ILE A 69 1.01 3.28 -2.15
C ILE A 69 0.73 4.41 -3.14
N SER A 70 0.04 4.11 -4.24
CA SER A 70 -0.33 5.10 -5.25
C SER A 70 -1.24 6.19 -4.67
N ALA A 71 -2.16 5.83 -3.77
CA ALA A 71 -3.01 6.80 -3.08
C ALA A 71 -2.18 7.73 -2.19
N LEU A 72 -1.19 7.20 -1.45
CA LEU A 72 -0.28 8.02 -0.66
C LEU A 72 0.55 8.97 -1.54
N VAL A 73 1.13 8.46 -2.64
CA VAL A 73 1.93 9.28 -3.56
C VAL A 73 1.07 10.38 -4.20
N LYS A 74 -0.19 10.10 -4.51
CA LYS A 74 -1.13 11.09 -5.06
C LYS A 74 -1.39 12.26 -4.12
N GLU A 75 -1.36 12.06 -2.81
CA GLU A 75 -1.53 13.14 -1.83
C GLU A 75 -0.31 14.08 -1.76
N TRP A 76 0.91 13.56 -2.07
CA TRP A 76 2.15 14.31 -1.91
C TRP A 76 2.71 14.88 -3.22
N PHE A 77 2.45 14.22 -4.34
CA PHE A 77 3.01 14.55 -5.65
C PHE A 77 1.89 14.72 -6.67
N VAL A 78 1.77 15.93 -7.19
CA VAL A 78 0.90 16.26 -8.32
C VAL A 78 1.68 16.12 -9.62
N GLU A 79 2.84 16.78 -9.69
CA GLU A 79 3.78 16.66 -10.80
C GLU A 79 4.67 15.43 -10.59
N LYS A 80 5.02 14.73 -11.66
CA LYS A 80 5.90 13.53 -11.68
C LYS A 80 5.40 12.35 -10.84
N ARG A 81 4.11 12.31 -10.54
CA ARG A 81 3.43 11.26 -9.76
C ARG A 81 3.79 9.85 -10.22
N GLU A 82 3.75 9.61 -11.54
CA GLU A 82 4.03 8.30 -12.14
C GLU A 82 5.50 7.89 -11.97
N SER A 83 6.42 8.83 -12.13
CA SER A 83 7.85 8.57 -11.90
C SER A 83 8.13 8.20 -10.45
N VAL A 84 7.51 8.90 -9.49
CA VAL A 84 7.67 8.59 -8.06
C VAL A 84 7.09 7.21 -7.74
N ILE A 85 5.92 6.86 -8.27
CA ILE A 85 5.35 5.53 -8.12
C ILE A 85 6.31 4.48 -8.67
N GLY A 86 6.90 4.71 -9.85
CA GLY A 86 7.90 3.83 -10.45
C GLY A 86 9.13 3.61 -9.54
N TYR A 87 9.68 4.68 -8.94
CA TYR A 87 10.79 4.57 -7.99
C TYR A 87 10.41 3.78 -6.72
N VAL A 88 9.22 4.02 -6.17
CA VAL A 88 8.75 3.29 -4.99
C VAL A 88 8.56 1.80 -5.28
N ILE A 89 7.96 1.46 -6.42
CA ILE A 89 7.78 0.06 -6.84
C ILE A 89 9.15 -0.60 -7.11
N GLY A 90 10.05 0.08 -7.82
CA GLY A 90 11.41 -0.40 -8.08
C GLY A 90 12.18 -0.65 -6.78
N GLY A 91 12.12 0.28 -5.83
CA GLY A 91 12.71 0.12 -4.51
C GLY A 91 12.11 -1.06 -3.73
N ALA A 92 10.80 -1.25 -3.81
CA ALA A 92 10.12 -2.40 -3.18
C ALA A 92 10.57 -3.75 -3.78
N MET A 93 10.80 -3.81 -5.10
CA MET A 93 11.32 -5.02 -5.75
C MET A 93 12.73 -5.36 -5.29
N ILE A 94 13.63 -4.36 -5.20
CA ILE A 94 14.99 -4.55 -4.68
C ILE A 94 14.93 -4.97 -3.22
N GLY A 95 14.12 -4.31 -2.39
CA GLY A 95 13.92 -4.67 -1.00
C GLY A 95 13.40 -6.10 -0.83
N SER A 96 12.45 -6.51 -1.67
CA SER A 96 11.93 -7.89 -1.68
C SER A 96 13.00 -8.91 -2.03
N ALA A 97 13.84 -8.63 -3.04
CA ALA A 97 14.94 -9.52 -3.40
C ALA A 97 15.96 -9.70 -2.26
N LEU A 98 16.36 -8.59 -1.62
CA LEU A 98 17.27 -8.63 -0.46
C LEU A 98 16.66 -9.37 0.72
N TYR A 99 15.37 -9.16 0.99
CA TYR A 99 14.67 -9.81 2.08
C TYR A 99 14.51 -11.32 1.85
N ASN A 100 14.25 -11.74 0.61
CA ASN A 100 14.20 -13.15 0.23
C ASN A 100 15.58 -13.82 0.35
N LEU A 101 16.65 -13.12 -0.04
CA LEU A 101 18.02 -13.61 0.14
C LEU A 101 18.34 -13.81 1.62
N LEU A 102 18.04 -12.81 2.46
CA LEU A 102 18.20 -12.89 3.91
C LEU A 102 17.41 -14.07 4.49
N ALA A 103 16.16 -14.22 4.11
CA ALA A 103 15.31 -15.33 4.54
C ALA A 103 15.92 -16.69 4.16
N GLY A 104 16.43 -16.84 2.94
CA GLY A 104 17.10 -18.05 2.48
C GLY A 104 18.30 -18.41 3.32
N VAL A 105 19.19 -17.44 3.60
CA VAL A 105 20.37 -17.64 4.46
C VAL A 105 19.98 -18.01 5.88
N LEU A 106 19.01 -17.33 6.47
CA LEU A 106 18.52 -17.63 7.81
C LEU A 106 17.93 -19.03 7.90
N ILE A 107 17.08 -19.41 6.94
CA ILE A 107 16.45 -20.73 6.91
C ILE A 107 17.51 -21.83 6.83
N ALA A 108 18.53 -21.64 6.02
CA ALA A 108 19.62 -22.61 5.86
C ALA A 108 20.50 -22.74 7.14
N SER A 109 20.67 -21.65 7.89
CA SER A 109 21.57 -21.61 9.05
C SER A 109 20.91 -22.02 10.36
N ILE A 110 19.69 -21.57 10.63
CA ILE A 110 19.02 -21.71 11.94
C ILE A 110 17.63 -22.39 11.83
N GLY A 111 17.24 -22.79 10.62
CA GLY A 111 15.95 -23.39 10.35
C GLY A 111 14.80 -22.39 10.21
N TRP A 112 13.72 -22.83 9.61
CA TRP A 112 12.62 -21.95 9.19
C TRP A 112 11.87 -21.27 10.34
N ARG A 113 11.70 -21.93 11.50
CA ARG A 113 10.95 -21.38 12.64
C ARG A 113 11.61 -20.13 13.21
N TYR A 114 12.91 -20.25 13.56
CA TYR A 114 13.67 -19.12 14.10
C TYR A 114 13.84 -18.00 13.08
N SER A 115 13.96 -18.36 11.79
CA SER A 115 14.04 -17.38 10.72
C SER A 115 12.80 -16.50 10.66
N TYR A 116 11.60 -17.06 10.78
CA TYR A 116 10.37 -16.26 10.81
C TYR A 116 10.30 -15.32 12.02
N TYR A 117 10.78 -15.72 13.19
CA TYR A 117 10.84 -14.81 14.35
C TYR A 117 11.82 -13.66 14.14
N ILE A 118 12.98 -13.91 13.52
CA ILE A 118 13.93 -12.86 13.18
C ILE A 118 13.33 -11.92 12.13
N LEU A 119 12.67 -12.45 11.11
CA LEU A 119 11.98 -11.65 10.10
C LEU A 119 10.84 -10.82 10.71
N ALA A 120 10.10 -11.35 11.67
CA ALA A 120 9.11 -10.58 12.42
C ALA A 120 9.76 -9.45 13.22
N ALA A 121 10.88 -9.72 13.90
CA ALA A 121 11.62 -8.71 14.65
C ALA A 121 12.17 -7.60 13.74
N THR A 122 12.74 -7.94 12.58
CA THR A 122 13.21 -6.94 11.61
C THR A 122 12.06 -6.09 11.06
N ALA A 123 10.91 -6.69 10.75
CA ALA A 123 9.73 -5.95 10.31
C ALA A 123 9.21 -5.01 11.42
N LEU A 124 9.19 -5.47 12.66
CA LEU A 124 8.76 -4.65 13.80
C LEU A 124 9.70 -3.47 14.06
N VAL A 125 11.02 -3.70 14.01
CA VAL A 125 12.03 -2.69 14.34
C VAL A 125 12.28 -1.71 13.18
N ILE A 126 12.11 -2.15 11.94
CA ILE A 126 12.41 -1.32 10.77
C ILE A 126 11.12 -0.80 10.14
N ALA A 127 10.18 -1.67 9.76
CA ALA A 127 9.02 -1.26 8.97
C ALA A 127 8.01 -0.44 9.78
N VAL A 128 7.74 -0.80 11.04
CA VAL A 128 6.77 -0.08 11.88
C VAL A 128 7.27 1.33 12.21
N PRO A 129 8.50 1.56 12.72
CA PRO A 129 9.00 2.91 12.96
C PRO A 129 9.17 3.73 11.68
N ALA A 130 9.61 3.12 10.58
CA ALA A 130 9.70 3.79 9.30
C ALA A 130 8.32 4.34 8.86
N ASN A 131 7.27 3.52 8.94
CA ASN A 131 5.91 3.96 8.62
C ASN A 131 5.38 5.05 9.58
N LEU A 132 5.72 4.98 10.86
CA LEU A 132 5.30 5.98 11.85
C LEU A 132 5.98 7.34 11.64
N ILE A 133 7.30 7.32 11.42
CA ILE A 133 8.14 8.52 11.42
C ILE A 133 8.16 9.14 10.02
N MET A 134 8.42 8.34 8.98
CA MET A 134 8.64 8.84 7.62
C MET A 134 7.34 9.15 6.89
N ILE A 135 6.29 8.36 7.09
CA ILE A 135 5.02 8.56 6.40
C ILE A 135 4.14 9.53 7.19
N LYS A 136 3.93 10.72 6.66
CA LYS A 136 2.97 11.72 7.20
C LYS A 136 1.61 11.53 6.53
N LYS A 137 0.54 11.92 7.21
CA LYS A 137 -0.84 11.70 6.75
C LYS A 137 -1.14 12.44 5.43
N SER A 138 -0.75 13.70 5.37
CA SER A 138 -0.92 14.53 4.18
C SER A 138 0.03 15.74 4.25
N PRO A 139 0.35 16.42 3.13
CA PRO A 139 1.13 17.65 3.13
C PRO A 139 0.51 18.73 4.02
N ALA A 140 -0.80 18.88 3.99
CA ALA A 140 -1.54 19.85 4.81
C ALA A 140 -1.34 19.63 6.32
N ALA A 141 -1.20 18.38 6.77
CA ALA A 141 -0.95 18.07 8.18
C ALA A 141 0.44 18.52 8.68
N VAL A 142 1.33 18.86 7.76
CA VAL A 142 2.70 19.34 8.04
C VAL A 142 2.86 20.81 7.65
N GLY A 143 1.75 21.48 7.26
CA GLY A 143 1.78 22.87 6.78
C GLY A 143 2.43 23.06 5.41
N GLN A 144 2.58 21.98 4.63
CA GLN A 144 3.13 21.99 3.29
C GLN A 144 2.03 21.77 2.25
N LYS A 145 2.26 22.21 1.02
CA LYS A 145 1.42 21.92 -0.14
C LYS A 145 2.03 20.76 -0.93
N ALA A 146 1.20 20.01 -1.66
CA ALA A 146 1.68 18.93 -2.52
C ALA A 146 2.67 19.48 -3.57
N LEU A 147 3.69 18.72 -3.92
CA LEU A 147 4.66 19.14 -4.91
C LEU A 147 4.00 19.27 -6.29
N GLY A 148 4.06 20.47 -6.88
CA GLY A 148 3.45 20.77 -8.18
C GLY A 148 1.98 21.21 -8.09
N TRP A 149 1.44 21.52 -6.92
CA TRP A 149 0.07 22.00 -6.73
C TRP A 149 -0.28 23.24 -7.56
N GLU A 150 0.70 24.12 -7.81
CA GLU A 150 0.50 25.34 -8.59
C GLU A 150 0.06 25.03 -10.03
N LYS A 151 0.73 24.07 -10.67
CA LYS A 151 0.39 23.63 -12.03
C LYS A 151 -0.98 22.95 -12.11
N GLU A 152 -1.37 22.20 -11.06
CA GLU A 152 -2.71 21.60 -11.01
C GLU A 152 -3.78 22.68 -10.87
N ALA A 153 -3.57 23.67 -10.01
CA ALA A 153 -4.46 24.81 -9.85
C ALA A 153 -4.60 25.63 -11.14
N GLU A 154 -3.49 25.86 -11.85
CA GLU A 154 -3.50 26.54 -13.15
C GLU A 154 -4.25 25.71 -14.21
N LEU A 155 -4.00 24.40 -14.26
CA LEU A 155 -4.66 23.49 -15.20
C LEU A 155 -6.17 23.37 -14.91
N GLU A 156 -6.56 23.25 -13.64
CA GLU A 156 -7.97 23.24 -13.23
C GLU A 156 -8.65 24.58 -13.56
N ALA A 157 -7.97 25.70 -13.35
CA ALA A 157 -8.46 27.02 -13.73
C ALA A 157 -8.65 27.13 -15.25
N GLN A 158 -7.69 26.65 -16.04
CA GLN A 158 -7.81 26.63 -17.51
C GLN A 158 -8.96 25.73 -17.98
N LEU A 159 -9.04 24.48 -17.45
CA LEU A 159 -10.11 23.55 -17.78
C LEU A 159 -11.49 24.07 -17.37
N SER A 160 -11.58 24.79 -16.24
CA SER A 160 -12.84 25.39 -15.81
C SER A 160 -13.25 26.58 -16.70
N MET A 161 -12.28 27.31 -17.23
CA MET A 161 -12.54 28.38 -18.20
C MET A 161 -12.93 27.84 -19.58
N GLU A 162 -12.24 26.79 -20.07
CA GLU A 162 -12.55 26.16 -21.37
C GLU A 162 -13.85 25.37 -21.32
N ALA A 163 -14.15 24.69 -20.22
CA ALA A 163 -15.37 23.90 -20.07
C ALA A 163 -16.64 24.76 -19.93
N GLY A 164 -16.52 26.08 -19.75
CA GLY A 164 -17.67 26.98 -19.71
C GLY A 164 -18.79 26.55 -18.76
N GLY A 165 -18.44 25.86 -17.67
CA GLY A 165 -19.42 25.34 -16.73
C GLY A 165 -20.07 23.99 -17.12
N LEU A 166 -19.60 23.31 -18.14
CA LEU A 166 -20.11 22.02 -18.61
C LEU A 166 -19.49 20.81 -17.88
N GLY A 167 -19.45 20.85 -16.58
CA GLY A 167 -19.22 19.65 -15.77
C GLY A 167 -20.38 18.68 -15.96
N VAL A 168 -20.18 17.60 -16.73
CA VAL A 168 -21.22 16.57 -16.94
C VAL A 168 -21.26 15.69 -15.70
N THR A 169 -22.39 15.63 -15.01
CA THR A 169 -22.56 14.71 -13.88
C THR A 169 -22.52 13.26 -14.36
N ALA A 170 -22.12 12.31 -13.48
CA ALA A 170 -22.10 10.88 -13.82
C ALA A 170 -23.45 10.38 -14.37
N ALA A 171 -24.57 10.97 -13.94
CA ALA A 171 -25.88 10.66 -14.44
C ALA A 171 -26.13 11.18 -15.87
N GLN A 172 -25.56 12.30 -16.23
CA GLN A 172 -25.62 12.88 -17.58
C GLN A 172 -24.66 12.14 -18.53
N ALA A 173 -23.44 11.78 -18.07
CA ALA A 173 -22.49 11.01 -18.83
C ALA A 173 -23.05 9.65 -19.27
N ARG A 174 -23.75 8.95 -18.38
CA ARG A 174 -24.43 7.67 -18.69
C ARG A 174 -25.49 7.75 -19.78
N LYS A 175 -26.07 8.92 -19.98
CA LYS A 175 -27.09 9.16 -21.02
C LYS A 175 -26.50 9.60 -22.36
N SER A 176 -25.22 9.90 -22.40
CA SER A 176 -24.52 10.33 -23.62
C SER A 176 -24.13 9.13 -24.47
N PRO A 177 -24.48 9.08 -25.76
CA PRO A 177 -24.06 8.01 -26.68
C PRO A 177 -22.54 7.88 -26.79
N SER A 178 -21.80 8.98 -26.59
CA SER A 178 -20.34 9.03 -26.65
C SER A 178 -19.64 8.38 -25.46
N PHE A 179 -20.38 8.02 -24.41
CA PHE A 179 -19.84 7.36 -23.23
C PHE A 179 -19.77 5.83 -23.39
N TRP A 180 -20.62 5.25 -24.28
CA TRP A 180 -20.72 3.82 -24.60
C TRP A 180 -20.12 3.51 -25.97
#